data_5dd097684fe8ab5cc5648d768c9c548e
#
_entry.id   5dd097684fe8ab5cc5648d768c9c548e
#
_cell.length_a   1.000
_cell.length_b   1.000
_cell.length_c   1.000
_cell.angle_alpha   90.00
_cell.angle_beta   90.00
_cell.angle_gamma   90.00
#
_symmetry.space_group_name_H-M   'P 1'
#
loop_
_entity.id
_entity.type
_entity.pdbx_description
1 polymer ?
#
loop_
_entity_poly.entity_id
_entity_poly.type
_entity_poly.pdbx_seq_one_letter_code
_entity_poly.pdbx_strand_id
1 'polypeptide(L)'
;MALQSLFKIQTWQLPIHMNTTQNLHPLNLETAEKSIRLLATAFFHQDLKTLDAHFGISPLQMDEAFEALENYLGKDDFTSLAPPPIGSHIVLEEDEICADDENSSIRVYRLNYGGWGYEMDVFMQDKRCDLTMRGELPGDFGKNPHGIKFHLFEVM
;
A
#
# COMPACT_ATOMS: atom_id res chain seq x y z
N MET A 1 -68.76 -9.93 -30.81
CA MET A 1 -67.62 -9.03 -31.06
C MET A 1 -66.68 -9.06 -29.89
N ALA A 2 -65.60 -9.73 -30.03
CA ALA A 2 -64.62 -9.88 -28.95
C ALA A 2 -63.52 -8.83 -29.11
N LEU A 3 -63.38 -7.93 -28.16
CA LEU A 3 -62.24 -7.04 -28.05
C LEU A 3 -61.17 -7.75 -27.25
N GLN A 4 -60.18 -8.32 -27.95
CA GLN A 4 -58.96 -8.81 -27.31
C GLN A 4 -58.04 -7.64 -27.07
N SER A 5 -57.94 -7.25 -25.82
CA SER A 5 -56.94 -6.30 -25.32
C SER A 5 -55.60 -7.02 -25.18
N LEU A 6 -54.68 -6.72 -26.10
CA LEU A 6 -53.29 -7.19 -26.05
C LEU A 6 -52.56 -6.37 -24.99
N PHE A 7 -52.37 -6.94 -23.82
CA PHE A 7 -51.41 -6.47 -22.85
C PHE A 7 -49.98 -6.79 -23.35
N LYS A 8 -49.28 -5.81 -23.89
CA LYS A 8 -47.86 -5.86 -24.09
C LYS A 8 -47.18 -5.71 -22.73
N ILE A 9 -46.70 -6.83 -22.18
CA ILE A 9 -45.78 -6.79 -21.06
C ILE A 9 -44.43 -6.32 -21.58
N GLN A 10 -44.11 -5.06 -21.35
CA GLN A 10 -42.76 -4.53 -21.54
C GLN A 10 -41.90 -5.08 -20.40
N THR A 11 -41.12 -6.10 -20.69
CA THR A 11 -40.04 -6.57 -19.87
C THR A 11 -38.95 -5.49 -19.87
N TRP A 12 -38.88 -4.73 -18.79
CA TRP A 12 -37.72 -3.88 -18.52
C TRP A 12 -36.54 -4.77 -18.21
N GLN A 13 -35.71 -5.04 -19.21
CA GLN A 13 -34.38 -5.56 -18.99
C GLN A 13 -33.58 -4.46 -18.32
N LEU A 14 -33.37 -4.62 -17.00
CA LEU A 14 -32.36 -3.86 -16.30
C LEU A 14 -31.01 -4.11 -16.97
N PRO A 15 -30.21 -3.08 -17.24
CA PRO A 15 -28.87 -3.28 -17.75
C PRO A 15 -28.12 -4.12 -16.71
N ILE A 16 -27.70 -5.29 -17.13
CA ILE A 16 -26.72 -6.08 -16.39
C ILE A 16 -25.50 -5.17 -16.27
N HIS A 17 -25.26 -4.64 -15.05
CA HIS A 17 -24.00 -4.04 -14.75
C HIS A 17 -22.94 -5.10 -15.03
N MET A 18 -22.31 -5.00 -16.19
CA MET A 18 -21.05 -5.67 -16.43
C MET A 18 -20.12 -5.20 -15.31
N ASN A 19 -19.91 -6.06 -14.32
CA ASN A 19 -18.75 -6.00 -13.49
C ASN A 19 -17.57 -6.00 -14.46
N THR A 20 -17.07 -4.83 -14.76
CA THR A 20 -15.75 -4.67 -15.34
C THR A 20 -14.83 -5.17 -14.23
N THR A 21 -14.57 -6.45 -14.23
CA THR A 21 -13.41 -7.02 -13.56
C THR A 21 -12.24 -6.28 -14.21
N GLN A 22 -11.84 -5.16 -13.60
CA GLN A 22 -10.59 -4.54 -13.94
C GLN A 22 -9.57 -5.66 -13.82
N ASN A 23 -8.97 -6.04 -14.94
CA ASN A 23 -7.85 -6.96 -14.97
C ASN A 23 -6.70 -6.27 -14.20
N LEU A 24 -6.75 -6.36 -12.89
CA LEU A 24 -5.64 -6.00 -12.03
C LEU A 24 -4.51 -6.92 -12.45
N HIS A 25 -3.43 -6.34 -12.96
CA HIS A 25 -2.23 -7.13 -13.19
C HIS A 25 -1.83 -7.80 -11.89
N PRO A 26 -1.46 -9.08 -11.92
CA PRO A 26 -1.04 -9.76 -10.70
C PRO A 26 0.07 -8.97 -10.03
N LEU A 27 -0.08 -8.70 -8.74
CA LEU A 27 0.92 -7.99 -7.96
C LEU A 27 2.17 -8.86 -7.84
N ASN A 28 3.31 -8.32 -8.26
CA ASN A 28 4.59 -8.94 -8.00
C ASN A 28 5.07 -8.52 -6.61
N LEU A 29 4.94 -9.42 -5.62
CA LEU A 29 5.30 -9.16 -4.24
C LEU A 29 6.78 -8.84 -4.05
N GLU A 30 7.67 -9.46 -4.82
CA GLU A 30 9.12 -9.15 -4.75
C GLU A 30 9.41 -7.71 -5.19
N THR A 31 8.78 -7.26 -6.26
CA THR A 31 8.90 -5.88 -6.73
C THR A 31 8.29 -4.90 -5.73
N ALA A 32 7.13 -5.24 -5.16
CA ALA A 32 6.48 -4.44 -4.12
C ALA A 32 7.37 -4.29 -2.89
N GLU A 33 7.93 -5.39 -2.39
CA GLU A 33 8.85 -5.39 -1.26
C GLU A 33 10.06 -4.50 -1.49
N LYS A 34 10.72 -4.65 -2.64
CA LYS A 34 11.87 -3.82 -3.01
C LYS A 34 11.54 -2.33 -3.00
N SER A 35 10.40 -1.95 -3.58
CA SER A 35 9.97 -0.55 -3.64
C SER A 35 9.61 0.02 -2.28
N ILE A 36 8.90 -0.74 -1.44
CA ILE A 36 8.54 -0.34 -0.09
C ILE A 36 9.80 -0.14 0.78
N ARG A 37 10.74 -1.09 0.72
CA ARG A 37 12.02 -0.99 1.43
C ARG A 37 12.88 0.19 0.98
N LEU A 38 12.93 0.44 -0.33
CA LEU A 38 13.67 1.58 -0.88
C LEU A 38 13.09 2.90 -0.41
N LEU A 39 11.77 3.04 -0.43
CA LEU A 39 11.07 4.22 0.08
C LEU A 39 11.37 4.46 1.56
N ALA A 40 11.24 3.43 2.39
CA ALA A 40 11.54 3.53 3.82
C ALA A 40 13.00 3.92 4.07
N THR A 41 13.93 3.28 3.37
CA THR A 41 15.36 3.59 3.47
C THR A 41 15.65 5.05 3.10
N ALA A 42 14.99 5.57 2.05
CA ALA A 42 15.15 6.96 1.65
C ALA A 42 14.67 7.94 2.74
N PHE A 43 13.58 7.64 3.44
CA PHE A 43 13.14 8.42 4.59
C PHE A 43 14.14 8.34 5.75
N PHE A 44 14.58 7.15 6.14
CA PHE A 44 15.47 6.96 7.29
C PHE A 44 16.87 7.55 7.08
N HIS A 45 17.31 7.61 5.83
CA HIS A 45 18.59 8.26 5.47
C HIS A 45 18.41 9.73 5.05
N GLN A 46 17.20 10.28 5.12
CA GLN A 46 16.86 11.64 4.69
C GLN A 46 17.36 11.94 3.26
N ASP A 47 17.23 10.95 2.37
CA ASP A 47 17.59 11.09 0.96
C ASP A 47 16.50 11.83 0.18
N LEU A 48 16.49 13.15 0.33
CA LEU A 48 15.49 14.04 -0.29
C LEU A 48 15.47 13.90 -1.81
N LYS A 49 16.60 13.64 -2.42
CA LYS A 49 16.69 13.48 -3.87
C LYS A 49 15.94 12.21 -4.34
N THR A 50 16.13 11.11 -3.66
CA THR A 50 15.41 9.86 -3.98
C THR A 50 13.92 10.00 -3.68
N LEU A 51 13.55 10.62 -2.56
CA LEU A 51 12.16 10.87 -2.20
C LEU A 51 11.42 11.72 -3.26
N ASP A 52 12.02 12.79 -3.72
CA ASP A 52 11.44 13.64 -4.76
C ASP A 52 11.51 12.99 -6.15
N ALA A 53 12.70 12.70 -6.66
CA ALA A 53 12.91 12.33 -8.06
C ALA A 53 12.43 10.90 -8.37
N HIS A 54 12.52 9.98 -7.40
CA HIS A 54 12.14 8.57 -7.62
C HIS A 54 10.70 8.29 -7.19
N PHE A 55 10.26 8.86 -6.08
CA PHE A 55 8.93 8.59 -5.51
C PHE A 55 7.93 9.74 -5.67
N GLY A 56 8.36 10.91 -6.11
CA GLY A 56 7.48 12.06 -6.29
C GLY A 56 6.88 12.58 -4.98
N ILE A 57 7.57 12.37 -3.85
CA ILE A 57 7.14 12.89 -2.55
C ILE A 57 7.34 14.40 -2.53
N SER A 58 6.27 15.14 -2.28
CA SER A 58 6.34 16.59 -2.22
C SER A 58 7.12 17.09 -0.99
N PRO A 59 7.68 18.31 -1.02
CA PRO A 59 8.35 18.89 0.15
C PRO A 59 7.46 18.90 1.40
N LEU A 60 6.18 19.20 1.26
CA LEU A 60 5.23 19.20 2.38
C LEU A 60 5.06 17.79 2.98
N GLN A 61 4.94 16.77 2.14
CA GLN A 61 4.87 15.38 2.63
C GLN A 61 6.16 14.94 3.32
N MET A 62 7.31 15.38 2.82
CA MET A 62 8.60 15.13 3.47
C MET A 62 8.67 15.77 4.85
N ASP A 63 8.28 17.05 4.95
CA ASP A 63 8.29 17.79 6.22
C ASP A 63 7.37 17.12 7.25
N GLU A 64 6.15 16.75 6.87
CA GLU A 64 5.20 16.03 7.73
C GLU A 64 5.73 14.66 8.16
N ALA A 65 6.34 13.91 7.25
CA ALA A 65 6.92 12.61 7.56
C ALA A 65 8.13 12.73 8.52
N PHE A 66 9.01 13.68 8.28
CA PHE A 66 10.17 13.91 9.14
C PHE A 66 9.75 14.41 10.52
N GLU A 67 8.77 15.30 10.62
CA GLU A 67 8.21 15.74 11.89
C GLU A 67 7.65 14.55 12.69
N ALA A 68 6.91 13.65 12.03
CA ALA A 68 6.39 12.44 12.68
C ALA A 68 7.51 11.54 13.20
N LEU A 69 8.56 11.33 12.39
CA LEU A 69 9.72 10.53 12.79
C LEU A 69 10.53 11.18 13.92
N GLU A 70 10.75 12.49 13.87
CA GLU A 70 11.42 13.25 14.93
C GLU A 70 10.66 13.18 16.26
N ASN A 71 9.34 13.34 16.21
CA ASN A 71 8.49 13.21 17.39
C ASN A 71 8.54 11.79 17.98
N TYR A 72 8.62 10.77 17.14
CA TYR A 72 8.75 9.38 17.58
C TYR A 72 10.12 9.09 18.22
N LEU A 73 11.19 9.53 17.55
CA LEU A 73 12.57 9.26 17.95
C LEU A 73 12.99 10.02 19.22
N GLY A 74 12.47 11.23 19.42
CA GLY A 74 12.87 12.11 20.50
C GLY A 74 14.34 12.53 20.36
N LYS A 75 15.24 11.84 21.08
CA LYS A 75 16.68 12.11 21.08
C LYS A 75 17.50 11.18 20.18
N ASP A 76 16.85 10.12 19.67
CA ASP A 76 17.51 9.15 18.83
C ASP A 76 17.69 9.69 17.39
N ASP A 77 18.69 9.18 16.69
CA ASP A 77 18.98 9.54 15.32
C ASP A 77 18.10 8.76 14.34
N PHE A 78 17.76 9.33 13.20
CA PHE A 78 17.08 8.65 12.08
C PHE A 78 17.78 7.38 11.64
N THR A 79 19.11 7.33 11.72
CA THR A 79 19.91 6.14 11.39
C THR A 79 19.66 4.95 12.32
N SER A 80 18.97 5.16 13.45
CA SER A 80 18.52 4.06 14.31
C SER A 80 17.34 3.29 13.73
N LEU A 81 16.61 3.88 12.78
CA LEU A 81 15.49 3.26 12.09
C LEU A 81 15.96 2.45 10.87
N ALA A 82 15.30 1.33 10.64
CA ALA A 82 15.56 0.47 9.49
C ALA A 82 14.26 -0.18 9.00
N PRO A 83 14.19 -0.55 7.71
CA PRO A 83 13.18 -1.48 7.25
C PRO A 83 13.39 -2.85 7.89
N PRO A 84 12.39 -3.75 7.83
CA PRO A 84 12.52 -5.11 8.36
C PRO A 84 13.78 -5.80 7.85
N PRO A 85 14.40 -6.70 8.62
CA PRO A 85 15.56 -7.48 8.18
C PRO A 85 15.30 -8.21 6.86
N ILE A 86 16.35 -8.41 6.06
CA ILE A 86 16.25 -9.20 4.83
C ILE A 86 15.85 -10.63 5.21
N GLY A 87 14.85 -11.18 4.51
CA GLY A 87 14.25 -12.47 4.82
C GLY A 87 13.00 -12.42 5.70
N SER A 88 12.60 -11.22 6.18
CA SER A 88 11.26 -11.03 6.75
C SER A 88 10.19 -11.25 5.68
N HIS A 89 9.09 -11.88 6.07
CA HIS A 89 8.03 -12.20 5.12
C HIS A 89 7.22 -10.98 4.72
N ILE A 90 6.98 -10.85 3.41
CA ILE A 90 5.91 -10.03 2.87
C ILE A 90 4.67 -10.92 2.65
N VAL A 91 3.52 -10.47 3.10
CA VAL A 91 2.27 -11.23 3.06
C VAL A 91 1.22 -10.47 2.26
N LEU A 92 0.49 -11.20 1.42
CA LEU A 92 -0.74 -10.72 0.81
C LEU A 92 -1.91 -11.19 1.69
N GLU A 93 -2.66 -10.26 2.28
CA GLU A 93 -3.75 -10.58 3.23
C GLU A 93 -4.94 -11.34 2.63
N GLU A 94 -5.01 -11.48 1.31
CA GLU A 94 -6.00 -12.35 0.66
C GLU A 94 -5.76 -13.84 0.93
N ASP A 95 -4.53 -14.20 1.30
CA ASP A 95 -4.16 -15.56 1.67
C ASP A 95 -4.46 -15.78 3.16
N GLU A 96 -5.66 -16.24 3.48
CA GLU A 96 -6.14 -16.48 4.85
C GLU A 96 -5.20 -17.32 5.73
N ILE A 97 -4.24 -18.01 5.11
CA ILE A 97 -3.28 -18.88 5.79
C ILE A 97 -2.13 -18.08 6.44
N CYS A 98 -1.91 -16.85 6.03
CA CYS A 98 -0.75 -16.04 6.43
C CYS A 98 -1.08 -14.88 7.38
N ALA A 99 -2.35 -14.64 7.71
CA ALA A 99 -2.79 -13.48 8.48
C ALA A 99 -2.23 -13.43 9.93
N ASP A 100 -1.81 -14.57 10.47
CA ASP A 100 -1.31 -14.73 11.83
C ASP A 100 0.20 -15.00 11.92
N ASP A 101 0.96 -14.80 10.83
CA ASP A 101 2.40 -15.00 10.88
C ASP A 101 3.08 -13.84 11.61
N GLU A 102 3.49 -14.06 12.85
CA GLU A 102 4.26 -13.11 13.66
C GLU A 102 5.55 -12.61 12.97
N ASN A 103 6.00 -13.32 11.94
CA ASN A 103 7.17 -12.96 11.13
C ASN A 103 6.84 -12.06 9.95
N SER A 104 5.57 -11.81 9.64
CA SER A 104 5.20 -10.89 8.58
C SER A 104 5.43 -9.46 9.01
N SER A 105 6.38 -8.77 8.36
CA SER A 105 6.73 -7.39 8.66
C SER A 105 6.27 -6.41 7.58
N ILE A 106 5.81 -6.92 6.45
CA ILE A 106 5.21 -6.14 5.37
C ILE A 106 3.90 -6.84 4.99
N ARG A 107 2.81 -6.11 5.08
CA ARG A 107 1.46 -6.57 4.72
C ARG A 107 0.96 -5.80 3.53
N VAL A 108 0.42 -6.49 2.54
CA VAL A 108 -0.22 -5.90 1.37
C VAL A 108 -1.66 -6.40 1.32
N TYR A 109 -2.59 -5.51 1.10
CA TYR A 109 -4.01 -5.81 1.10
C TYR A 109 -4.73 -5.09 -0.04
N ARG A 110 -5.85 -5.66 -0.49
CA ARG A 110 -6.64 -5.08 -1.57
C ARG A 110 -7.48 -3.91 -1.08
N LEU A 111 -7.47 -2.83 -1.85
CA LEU A 111 -8.32 -1.66 -1.60
C LEU A 111 -9.66 -1.80 -2.33
N ASN A 112 -10.74 -1.30 -1.71
CA ASN A 112 -12.10 -1.39 -2.27
C ASN A 112 -12.29 -0.64 -3.59
N TYR A 113 -11.42 0.35 -3.86
CA TYR A 113 -11.47 1.17 -5.08
C TYR A 113 -10.42 0.77 -6.13
N GLY A 114 -9.79 -0.39 -5.95
CA GLY A 114 -8.73 -0.91 -6.80
C GLY A 114 -7.33 -0.52 -6.33
N GLY A 115 -6.32 -1.29 -6.74
CA GLY A 115 -4.96 -1.17 -6.22
C GLY A 115 -4.78 -1.87 -4.88
N TRP A 116 -3.67 -1.56 -4.22
CA TRP A 116 -3.22 -2.26 -3.02
C TRP A 116 -2.79 -1.26 -1.96
N GLY A 117 -3.20 -1.48 -0.72
CA GLY A 117 -2.60 -0.84 0.44
C GLY A 117 -1.39 -1.63 0.92
N TYR A 118 -0.46 -0.97 1.58
CA TYR A 118 0.62 -1.65 2.28
C TYR A 118 0.86 -1.06 3.66
N GLU A 119 1.34 -1.92 4.55
CA GLU A 119 1.84 -1.59 5.88
C GLU A 119 3.19 -2.26 6.06
N MET A 120 4.17 -1.51 6.52
CA MET A 120 5.50 -2.02 6.84
C MET A 120 5.86 -1.65 8.27
N ASP A 121 6.16 -2.65 9.09
CA ASP A 121 6.69 -2.44 10.42
C ASP A 121 8.10 -1.86 10.33
N VAL A 122 8.38 -0.86 11.12
CA VAL A 122 9.71 -0.26 11.23
C VAL A 122 10.50 -0.98 12.33
N PHE A 123 11.80 -1.08 12.13
CA PHE A 123 12.73 -1.69 13.08
C PHE A 123 13.65 -0.63 13.65
N MET A 124 13.99 -0.79 14.90
CA MET A 124 15.00 0.01 15.58
C MET A 124 15.94 -0.92 16.35
N GLN A 125 17.26 -0.84 16.07
CA GLN A 125 18.26 -1.74 16.65
C GLN A 125 17.90 -3.23 16.50
N ASP A 126 17.53 -3.62 15.28
CA ASP A 126 17.14 -4.98 14.90
C ASP A 126 15.88 -5.53 15.60
N LYS A 127 15.13 -4.68 16.25
CA LYS A 127 13.86 -5.03 16.90
C LYS A 127 12.71 -4.28 16.24
N ARG A 128 11.60 -5.00 16.04
CA ARG A 128 10.34 -4.36 15.64
C ARG A 128 9.94 -3.33 16.68
N CYS A 129 9.66 -2.11 16.25
CA CYS A 129 9.09 -1.08 17.09
C CYS A 129 7.59 -0.87 16.76
N ASP A 130 6.93 -0.02 17.49
CA ASP A 130 5.50 0.29 17.30
C ASP A 130 5.23 1.33 16.22
N LEU A 131 6.24 1.64 15.39
CA LEU A 131 6.10 2.53 14.24
C LEU A 131 5.81 1.72 12.97
N THR A 132 4.84 2.16 12.20
CA THR A 132 4.43 1.54 10.93
C THR A 132 4.41 2.57 9.81
N MET A 133 4.99 2.24 8.66
CA MET A 133 4.87 3.02 7.43
C MET A 133 3.70 2.50 6.60
N ARG A 134 2.84 3.40 6.13
CA ARG A 134 1.66 3.09 5.32
C ARG A 134 1.63 3.83 4.01
N GLY A 135 1.01 3.20 3.02
CA GLY A 135 0.78 3.81 1.72
C GLY A 135 0.02 2.90 0.76
N GLU A 136 0.16 3.19 -0.52
CA GLU A 136 -0.54 2.47 -1.58
C GLU A 136 0.38 2.09 -2.73
N LEU A 137 0.07 0.97 -3.35
CA LEU A 137 0.60 0.55 -4.64
C LEU A 137 -0.54 0.71 -5.67
N PRO A 138 -0.37 1.49 -6.74
CA PRO A 138 -1.42 1.68 -7.73
C PRO A 138 -1.74 0.36 -8.45
N GLY A 139 -2.93 0.29 -9.05
CA GLY A 139 -3.38 -0.91 -9.77
C GLY A 139 -2.49 -1.30 -10.95
N ASP A 140 -1.73 -0.36 -11.50
CA ASP A 140 -0.74 -0.56 -12.57
C ASP A 140 0.70 -0.73 -12.06
N PHE A 141 0.89 -0.95 -10.76
CA PHE A 141 2.20 -1.05 -10.13
C PHE A 141 3.16 -2.02 -10.84
N GLY A 142 2.64 -3.12 -11.38
CA GLY A 142 3.44 -4.06 -12.16
C GLY A 142 4.08 -3.46 -13.43
N LYS A 143 3.51 -2.35 -13.96
CA LYS A 143 4.05 -1.61 -15.11
C LYS A 143 4.85 -0.39 -14.69
N ASN A 144 4.52 0.19 -13.52
CA ASN A 144 5.15 1.38 -12.99
C ASN A 144 5.52 1.19 -11.51
N PRO A 145 6.63 0.50 -11.21
CA PRO A 145 7.05 0.24 -9.83
C PRO A 145 7.44 1.50 -9.04
N HIS A 146 7.60 2.64 -9.70
CA HIS A 146 7.85 3.94 -9.06
C HIS A 146 6.57 4.66 -8.64
N GLY A 147 5.41 4.14 -9.00
CA GLY A 147 4.11 4.72 -8.66
C GLY A 147 3.64 4.47 -7.22
N ILE A 148 4.50 3.89 -6.37
CA ILE A 148 4.21 3.71 -4.95
C ILE A 148 3.91 5.06 -4.28
N LYS A 149 2.88 5.10 -3.45
CA LYS A 149 2.49 6.29 -2.70
C LYS A 149 2.80 6.09 -1.22
N PHE A 150 3.36 7.13 -0.62
CA PHE A 150 3.50 7.25 0.82
C PHE A 150 2.29 7.99 1.39
N HIS A 151 1.76 7.52 2.51
CA HIS A 151 0.70 8.22 3.23
C HIS A 151 1.20 8.80 4.53
N LEU A 152 1.71 7.95 5.43
CA LEU A 152 2.15 8.40 6.76
C LEU A 152 3.01 7.35 7.48
N PHE A 153 3.67 7.84 8.53
CA PHE A 153 4.16 7.01 9.62
C PHE A 153 3.17 7.07 10.78
N GLU A 154 2.81 5.94 11.34
CA GLU A 154 1.84 5.81 12.43
C GLU A 154 2.41 5.00 13.59
N VAL A 155 2.17 5.45 14.80
CA VAL A 155 2.49 4.70 16.03
C VAL A 155 1.28 3.83 16.36
N MET A 156 1.46 2.52 16.49
CA MET A 156 0.41 1.51 16.72
C MET A 156 0.16 1.29 18.21
#